data_979b1dc81f38b77fb0aa709e10e96646
#
_entry.id   979b1dc81f38b77fb0aa709e10e96646
#
_cell.length_a   1.000
_cell.length_b   1.000
_cell.length_c   1.000
_cell.angle_alpha   90.00
_cell.angle_beta   90.00
_cell.angle_gamma   90.00
#
_symmetry.space_group_name_H-M   'P 1'
#
loop_
_entity.id
_entity.type
_entity.pdbx_description
1 polymer ?
#
loop_
_entity_poly.entity_id
_entity_poly.type
_entity_poly.pdbx_seq_one_letter_code
_entity_poly.pdbx_strand_id
1 'polypeptide(L)'
;LEDYIKIGIISDALRNYLLRLGWSYKDKEIFTKQESIDLFDLSGVGKSPSKLDMNRIFSINETYIKTIDEKDLFNFFKEYVLKYKKPIDQTKENVLLKSMGFLKNKAKTLEDIWNNAQYIINDKVEIGADDKKLIDDLSRKVIKDFASEYEKLSALSRESLESIIKS
;
A
#
# COMPACT_ATOMS: atom_id res chain seq x y z
N LEU A 1 -3.17 20.10 5.95
CA LEU A 1 -3.32 19.28 4.75
C LEU A 1 -2.05 18.45 4.50
N GLU A 2 -0.90 19.07 4.62
CA GLU A 2 0.40 18.43 4.36
C GLU A 2 0.68 17.23 5.27
N ASP A 3 0.27 17.27 6.52
CA ASP A 3 0.42 16.18 7.49
C ASP A 3 -0.27 14.90 7.02
N TYR A 4 -1.43 15.00 6.37
CA TYR A 4 -2.12 13.83 5.81
C TYR A 4 -1.37 13.22 4.62
N ILE A 5 -0.81 14.07 3.75
CA ILE A 5 -0.01 13.59 2.62
C ILE A 5 1.26 12.93 3.12
N LYS A 6 1.90 13.49 4.15
CA LYS A 6 3.13 12.96 4.76
C LYS A 6 2.95 11.55 5.34
N ILE A 7 1.80 11.25 5.92
CA ILE A 7 1.47 9.89 6.40
C ILE A 7 0.95 8.97 5.29
N GLY A 8 0.97 9.41 4.04
CA GLY A 8 0.64 8.60 2.88
C GLY A 8 -0.84 8.51 2.54
N ILE A 9 -1.64 9.50 2.92
CA ILE A 9 -3.04 9.62 2.48
C ILE A 9 -3.08 10.21 1.07
N ILE A 10 -3.79 9.55 0.16
CA ILE A 10 -4.00 10.00 -1.21
C ILE A 10 -4.98 11.19 -1.19
N SER A 11 -4.71 12.22 -1.99
CA SER A 11 -5.52 13.44 -2.04
C SER A 11 -7.00 13.19 -2.33
N ASP A 12 -7.31 12.24 -3.21
CA ASP A 12 -8.67 11.87 -3.56
C ASP A 12 -9.41 11.20 -2.40
N ALA A 13 -8.72 10.35 -1.63
CA ALA A 13 -9.29 9.74 -0.43
C ALA A 13 -9.58 10.79 0.65
N LEU A 14 -8.67 11.74 0.85
CA LEU A 14 -8.87 12.83 1.80
C LEU A 14 -10.03 13.73 1.37
N ARG A 15 -10.11 14.09 0.09
CA ARG A 15 -11.24 14.86 -0.47
C ARG A 15 -12.55 14.13 -0.22
N ASN A 16 -12.61 12.84 -0.50
CA ASN A 16 -13.81 12.02 -0.28
C ASN A 16 -14.21 12.00 1.20
N TYR A 17 -13.25 11.83 2.09
CA TYR A 17 -13.51 11.89 3.54
C TYR A 17 -14.08 13.23 3.95
N LEU A 18 -13.47 14.35 3.55
CA LEU A 18 -13.92 15.70 3.89
C LEU A 18 -15.31 15.99 3.31
N LEU A 19 -15.62 15.54 2.10
CA LEU A 19 -16.96 15.62 1.53
C LEU A 19 -17.98 14.91 2.42
N ARG A 20 -17.68 13.67 2.80
CA ARG A 20 -18.54 12.83 3.64
C ARG A 20 -18.65 13.32 5.09
N LEU A 21 -17.75 14.16 5.53
CA LEU A 21 -17.78 14.71 6.89
C LEU A 21 -19.01 15.61 7.12
N GLY A 22 -19.49 16.29 6.07
CA GLY A 22 -20.63 17.19 6.18
C GLY A 22 -21.75 16.95 5.15
N TRP A 23 -21.60 15.97 4.25
CA TRP A 23 -22.56 15.70 3.19
C TRP A 23 -22.77 14.20 3.01
N SER A 24 -23.97 13.80 2.60
CA SER A 24 -24.32 12.41 2.31
C SER A 24 -25.20 12.31 1.06
N TYR A 25 -25.01 11.22 0.32
CA TYR A 25 -25.85 10.88 -0.82
C TYR A 25 -26.20 9.41 -0.79
N LYS A 26 -27.45 9.11 -0.36
CA LYS A 26 -27.89 7.72 -0.14
C LYS A 26 -26.89 6.94 0.71
N ASP A 27 -26.65 5.67 0.38
CA ASP A 27 -25.69 4.79 1.07
C ASP A 27 -24.29 4.79 0.44
N LYS A 28 -24.04 5.71 -0.54
CA LYS A 28 -22.74 5.75 -1.23
C LYS A 28 -21.68 6.40 -0.36
N GLU A 29 -20.53 5.74 -0.24
CA GLU A 29 -19.42 6.19 0.60
C GLU A 29 -18.20 6.66 -0.22
N ILE A 30 -17.96 6.08 -1.38
CA ILE A 30 -16.80 6.38 -2.22
C ILE A 30 -17.28 7.10 -3.49
N PHE A 31 -16.69 8.26 -3.75
CA PHE A 31 -17.04 9.13 -4.87
C PHE A 31 -15.78 9.52 -5.64
N THR A 32 -15.81 9.37 -6.95
CA THR A 32 -14.84 10.05 -7.80
C THR A 32 -14.98 11.57 -7.69
N LYS A 33 -14.00 12.31 -8.18
CA LYS A 33 -14.10 13.78 -8.23
C LYS A 33 -15.32 14.22 -9.04
N GLN A 34 -15.55 13.59 -10.19
CA GLN A 34 -16.69 13.94 -11.07
C GLN A 34 -18.03 13.62 -10.41
N GLU A 35 -18.18 12.43 -9.85
CA GLU A 35 -19.39 12.08 -9.10
C GLU A 35 -19.67 13.02 -7.92
N SER A 36 -18.64 13.50 -7.25
CA SER A 36 -18.79 14.48 -6.17
C SER A 36 -19.38 15.80 -6.67
N ILE A 37 -19.01 16.22 -7.90
CA ILE A 37 -19.52 17.44 -8.52
C ILE A 37 -20.96 17.22 -9.01
N ASP A 38 -21.22 16.11 -9.71
CA ASP A 38 -22.49 15.83 -10.36
C ASP A 38 -23.62 15.53 -9.36
N LEU A 39 -23.28 14.92 -8.23
CA LEU A 39 -24.26 14.47 -7.23
C LEU A 39 -24.40 15.43 -6.04
N PHE A 40 -23.52 16.43 -5.91
CA PHE A 40 -23.59 17.36 -4.80
C PHE A 40 -24.86 18.20 -4.83
N ASP A 41 -25.61 18.14 -3.73
CA ASP A 41 -26.81 18.94 -3.52
C ASP A 41 -26.87 19.43 -2.07
N LEU A 42 -27.41 20.62 -1.86
CA LEU A 42 -27.52 21.22 -0.53
C LEU A 42 -28.44 20.45 0.42
N SER A 43 -29.38 19.70 -0.11
CA SER A 43 -30.29 18.85 0.70
C SER A 43 -29.54 17.72 1.43
N GLY A 44 -28.38 17.28 0.88
CA GLY A 44 -27.51 16.28 1.48
C GLY A 44 -26.60 16.80 2.59
N VAL A 45 -26.58 18.12 2.83
CA VAL A 45 -25.72 18.72 3.85
C VAL A 45 -26.28 18.50 5.25
N GLY A 46 -25.48 17.85 6.10
CA GLY A 46 -25.82 17.58 7.50
C GLY A 46 -25.80 18.84 8.35
N LYS A 47 -26.72 18.92 9.32
CA LYS A 47 -26.79 20.04 10.26
C LYS A 47 -26.00 19.80 11.56
N SER A 48 -25.55 18.58 11.78
CA SER A 48 -24.83 18.20 12.99
C SER A 48 -23.34 18.47 12.86
N PRO A 49 -22.64 18.89 13.91
CA PRO A 49 -21.19 19.03 13.89
C PRO A 49 -20.54 17.66 13.68
N SER A 50 -19.57 17.60 12.80
CA SER A 50 -18.84 16.39 12.48
C SER A 50 -17.50 16.37 13.20
N LYS A 51 -17.12 15.20 13.71
CA LYS A 51 -15.82 14.98 14.35
C LYS A 51 -14.89 14.27 13.36
N LEU A 52 -13.66 14.76 13.31
CA LEU A 52 -12.60 14.12 12.51
C LEU A 52 -12.25 12.75 13.13
N ASP A 53 -12.23 11.72 12.29
CA ASP A 53 -11.90 10.34 12.65
C ASP A 53 -10.79 9.81 11.74
N MET A 54 -9.60 9.65 12.30
CA MET A 54 -8.42 9.16 11.58
C MET A 54 -8.60 7.70 11.11
N ASN A 55 -9.27 6.86 11.89
CA ASN A 55 -9.51 5.47 11.48
C ASN A 55 -10.38 5.41 10.24
N ARG A 56 -11.36 6.30 10.15
CA ARG A 56 -12.22 6.41 8.97
C ARG A 56 -11.43 6.92 7.75
N ILE A 57 -10.52 7.87 7.93
CA ILE A 57 -9.61 8.34 6.86
C ILE A 57 -8.78 7.16 6.34
N PHE A 58 -8.15 6.39 7.21
CA PHE A 58 -7.35 5.22 6.83
C PHE A 58 -8.19 4.16 6.09
N SER A 59 -9.40 3.89 6.54
CA SER A 59 -10.30 2.94 5.88
C SER A 59 -10.68 3.38 4.47
N ILE A 60 -11.01 4.66 4.28
CA ILE A 60 -11.30 5.22 2.96
C ILE A 60 -10.05 5.18 2.08
N ASN A 61 -8.89 5.58 2.62
CA ASN A 61 -7.64 5.55 1.88
C ASN A 61 -7.25 4.13 1.43
N GLU A 62 -7.43 3.14 2.30
CA GLU A 62 -7.24 1.72 1.98
C GLU A 62 -8.11 1.29 0.79
N THR A 63 -9.38 1.72 0.77
CA THR A 63 -10.30 1.43 -0.34
C THR A 63 -9.78 2.05 -1.64
N TYR A 64 -9.33 3.30 -1.62
CA TYR A 64 -8.74 3.94 -2.80
C TYR A 64 -7.48 3.22 -3.28
N ILE A 65 -6.55 2.89 -2.37
CA ILE A 65 -5.32 2.15 -2.70
C ILE A 65 -5.64 0.81 -3.36
N LYS A 66 -6.61 0.07 -2.85
CA LYS A 66 -6.98 -1.25 -3.38
C LYS A 66 -7.67 -1.19 -4.75
N THR A 67 -8.43 -0.13 -5.02
CA THR A 67 -9.24 -0.01 -6.24
C THR A 67 -8.53 0.72 -7.38
N ILE A 68 -7.53 1.53 -7.09
CA ILE A 68 -6.77 2.27 -8.11
C ILE A 68 -5.95 1.33 -8.98
N ASP A 69 -5.78 1.66 -10.25
CA ASP A 69 -4.88 0.96 -11.16
C ASP A 69 -3.44 0.96 -10.64
N GLU A 70 -2.69 -0.12 -10.87
CA GLU A 70 -1.34 -0.28 -10.33
C GLU A 70 -0.35 0.75 -10.89
N LYS A 71 -0.53 1.18 -12.12
CA LYS A 71 0.33 2.19 -12.74
C LYS A 71 0.07 3.57 -12.13
N ASP A 72 -1.19 3.91 -11.90
CA ASP A 72 -1.57 5.17 -11.25
C ASP A 72 -1.14 5.17 -9.79
N LEU A 73 -1.33 4.06 -9.08
CA LEU A 73 -0.82 3.90 -7.71
C LEU A 73 0.69 4.06 -7.64
N PHE A 74 1.43 3.48 -8.61
CA PHE A 74 2.87 3.63 -8.69
C PHE A 74 3.30 5.08 -8.91
N ASN A 75 2.57 5.86 -9.72
CA ASN A 75 2.82 7.29 -9.90
C ASN A 75 2.63 8.06 -8.59
N PHE A 76 1.53 7.85 -7.87
CA PHE A 76 1.32 8.45 -6.54
C PHE A 76 2.42 8.04 -5.55
N PHE A 77 2.82 6.78 -5.59
CA PHE A 77 3.89 6.28 -4.74
C PHE A 77 5.24 6.94 -5.05
N LYS A 78 5.59 7.11 -6.33
CA LYS A 78 6.82 7.81 -6.74
C LYS A 78 6.84 9.27 -6.27
N GLU A 79 5.75 9.99 -6.45
CA GLU A 79 5.63 11.38 -5.98
C GLU A 79 5.78 11.47 -4.45
N TYR A 80 5.15 10.56 -3.74
CA TYR A 80 5.26 10.44 -2.29
C TYR A 80 6.71 10.18 -1.85
N VAL A 81 7.38 9.21 -2.47
CA VAL A 81 8.77 8.87 -2.17
C VAL A 81 9.71 10.01 -2.47
N LEU A 82 9.56 10.66 -3.63
CA LEU A 82 10.38 11.81 -4.01
C LEU A 82 10.28 12.95 -3.00
N LYS A 83 9.09 13.16 -2.40
CA LYS A 83 8.86 14.26 -1.46
C LYS A 83 9.27 13.93 -0.03
N TYR A 84 9.10 12.70 0.43
CA TYR A 84 9.17 12.36 1.86
C TYR A 84 10.18 11.26 2.22
N LYS A 85 10.78 10.60 1.23
CA LYS A 85 11.71 9.48 1.43
C LYS A 85 13.02 9.67 0.68
N LYS A 86 13.82 8.63 0.64
CA LYS A 86 15.03 8.59 -0.19
C LYS A 86 14.66 8.21 -1.63
N PRO A 87 15.31 8.78 -2.63
CA PRO A 87 15.11 8.40 -4.02
C PRO A 87 15.28 6.89 -4.22
N ILE A 88 14.43 6.31 -5.05
CA ILE A 88 14.52 4.91 -5.46
C ILE A 88 15.44 4.82 -6.65
N ASP A 89 16.31 3.80 -6.68
CA ASP A 89 17.13 3.50 -7.83
C ASP A 89 16.24 3.20 -9.05
N GLN A 90 16.53 3.82 -10.17
CA GLN A 90 15.77 3.67 -11.42
C GLN A 90 15.70 2.20 -11.88
N THR A 91 16.74 1.40 -11.59
CA THR A 91 16.75 -0.04 -11.90
C THR A 91 15.69 -0.84 -11.16
N LYS A 92 15.21 -0.34 -10.02
CA LYS A 92 14.16 -0.98 -9.18
C LYS A 92 12.73 -0.62 -9.60
N GLU A 93 12.55 0.45 -10.38
CA GLU A 93 11.21 0.96 -10.73
C GLU A 93 10.33 -0.07 -11.43
N ASN A 94 10.88 -0.83 -12.38
CA ASN A 94 10.11 -1.84 -13.10
C ASN A 94 9.63 -2.99 -12.19
N VAL A 95 10.48 -3.41 -11.25
CA VAL A 95 10.11 -4.45 -10.28
C VAL A 95 9.05 -3.92 -9.33
N LEU A 96 9.20 -2.68 -8.85
CA LEU A 96 8.21 -2.04 -7.98
C LEU A 96 6.85 -1.89 -8.66
N LEU A 97 6.83 -1.42 -9.92
CA LEU A 97 5.58 -1.31 -10.69
C LEU A 97 4.86 -2.66 -10.78
N LYS A 98 5.59 -3.74 -11.15
CA LYS A 98 5.03 -5.09 -11.22
C LYS A 98 4.56 -5.65 -9.86
N SER A 99 5.11 -5.13 -8.77
CA SER A 99 4.78 -5.55 -7.41
C SER A 99 3.63 -4.76 -6.79
N MET A 100 3.15 -3.67 -7.41
CA MET A 100 2.10 -2.81 -6.86
C MET A 100 0.83 -3.60 -6.52
N GLY A 101 0.40 -4.53 -7.38
CA GLY A 101 -0.76 -5.38 -7.12
C GLY A 101 -0.65 -6.21 -5.85
N PHE A 102 0.55 -6.66 -5.50
CA PHE A 102 0.83 -7.36 -4.25
C PHE A 102 0.98 -6.39 -3.06
N LEU A 103 1.74 -5.30 -3.23
CA LEU A 103 2.05 -4.35 -2.17
C LEU A 103 0.80 -3.63 -1.66
N LYS A 104 -0.15 -3.27 -2.54
CA LYS A 104 -1.39 -2.58 -2.18
C LYS A 104 -2.34 -3.43 -1.32
N ASN A 105 -2.26 -4.77 -1.38
CA ASN A 105 -3.17 -5.64 -0.63
C ASN A 105 -3.01 -5.54 0.89
N LYS A 106 -1.82 -5.18 1.37
CA LYS A 106 -1.50 -5.03 2.80
C LYS A 106 -1.24 -3.58 3.21
N ALA A 107 -1.67 -2.62 2.40
CA ALA A 107 -1.38 -1.21 2.62
C ALA A 107 -2.66 -0.41 2.85
N LYS A 108 -2.67 0.43 3.86
CA LYS A 108 -3.68 1.46 4.12
C LYS A 108 -3.22 2.84 3.68
N THR A 109 -1.90 3.01 3.52
CA THR A 109 -1.25 4.28 3.17
C THR A 109 -0.10 4.06 2.18
N LEU A 110 0.36 5.12 1.53
CA LEU A 110 1.59 5.07 0.73
C LEU A 110 2.83 4.79 1.60
N GLU A 111 2.78 5.17 2.89
CA GLU A 111 3.80 4.80 3.88
C GLU A 111 3.88 3.28 4.08
N ASP A 112 2.73 2.61 4.16
CA ASP A 112 2.71 1.14 4.26
C ASP A 112 3.30 0.49 3.01
N ILE A 113 2.99 1.04 1.81
CA ILE A 113 3.61 0.56 0.56
C ILE A 113 5.13 0.73 0.61
N TRP A 114 5.61 1.88 1.09
CA TRP A 114 7.05 2.13 1.26
C TRP A 114 7.68 1.10 2.19
N ASN A 115 7.08 0.87 3.35
CA ASN A 115 7.59 -0.10 4.34
C ASN A 115 7.56 -1.53 3.80
N ASN A 116 6.47 -1.91 3.12
CA ASN A 116 6.33 -3.23 2.51
C ASN A 116 7.28 -3.45 1.32
N ALA A 117 7.74 -2.39 0.64
CA ALA A 117 8.62 -2.47 -0.52
C ALA A 117 10.12 -2.48 -0.17
N GLN A 118 10.49 -2.40 1.12
CA GLN A 118 11.91 -2.28 1.52
C GLN A 118 12.80 -3.43 1.01
N TYR A 119 12.26 -4.64 0.91
CA TYR A 119 13.01 -5.80 0.37
C TYR A 119 13.27 -5.71 -1.15
N ILE A 120 12.52 -4.86 -1.88
CA ILE A 120 12.76 -4.58 -3.30
C ILE A 120 13.72 -3.39 -3.44
N ILE A 121 13.55 -2.37 -2.61
CA ILE A 121 14.28 -1.10 -2.69
C ILE A 121 15.73 -1.27 -2.25
N ASN A 122 15.96 -2.03 -1.19
CA ASN A 122 17.29 -2.24 -0.61
C ASN A 122 17.92 -3.53 -1.15
N ASP A 123 19.20 -3.47 -1.50
CA ASP A 123 19.97 -4.67 -1.89
C ASP A 123 20.26 -5.59 -0.70
N LYS A 124 20.21 -5.06 0.51
CA LYS A 124 20.37 -5.82 1.75
C LYS A 124 19.19 -5.56 2.66
N VAL A 125 18.53 -6.62 3.08
CA VAL A 125 17.47 -6.56 4.08
C VAL A 125 18.12 -6.64 5.47
N GLU A 126 17.95 -5.59 6.26
CA GLU A 126 18.34 -5.62 7.67
C GLU A 126 17.23 -6.27 8.50
N ILE A 127 17.56 -7.40 9.10
CA ILE A 127 16.65 -8.10 10.02
C ILE A 127 16.72 -7.41 11.37
N GLY A 128 15.60 -6.93 11.88
CA GLY A 128 15.50 -6.30 13.21
C GLY A 128 15.94 -7.21 14.35
N ALA A 129 16.32 -6.62 15.48
CA ALA A 129 16.78 -7.40 16.64
C ALA A 129 15.71 -8.36 17.17
N ASP A 130 14.44 -7.96 17.12
CA ASP A 130 13.33 -8.81 17.58
C ASP A 130 13.00 -9.91 16.57
N ASP A 131 13.08 -9.63 15.27
CA ASP A 131 12.90 -10.64 14.23
C ASP A 131 14.02 -11.69 14.27
N LYS A 132 15.27 -11.28 14.60
CA LYS A 132 16.39 -12.22 14.79
C LYS A 132 16.14 -13.24 15.89
N LYS A 133 15.39 -12.88 16.93
CA LYS A 133 15.03 -13.80 18.03
C LYS A 133 14.05 -14.90 17.58
N LEU A 134 13.27 -14.64 16.54
CA LEU A 134 12.33 -15.60 15.97
C LEU A 134 13.02 -16.64 15.06
N ILE A 135 14.25 -16.33 14.61
CA ILE A 135 15.03 -17.21 13.73
C ILE A 135 15.88 -18.15 14.59
N ASP A 136 15.30 -19.26 15.00
CA ASP A 136 15.99 -20.35 15.68
C ASP A 136 16.82 -21.22 14.72
N ASP A 137 17.49 -22.23 15.23
CA ASP A 137 18.35 -23.12 14.43
C ASP A 137 17.54 -23.95 13.41
N LEU A 138 16.30 -24.32 13.74
CA LEU A 138 15.40 -25.02 12.83
C LEU A 138 15.02 -24.10 11.67
N SER A 139 14.60 -22.88 11.96
CA SER A 139 14.26 -21.86 10.95
C SER A 139 15.45 -21.57 10.02
N ARG A 140 16.67 -21.48 10.59
CA ARG A 140 17.91 -21.30 9.80
C ARG A 140 18.17 -22.46 8.85
N LYS A 141 17.92 -23.69 9.31
CA LYS A 141 18.06 -24.89 8.48
C LYS A 141 17.06 -24.86 7.32
N VAL A 142 15.78 -24.64 7.63
CA VAL A 142 14.71 -24.55 6.60
C VAL A 142 15.02 -23.47 5.56
N ILE A 143 15.47 -22.29 5.98
CA ILE A 143 15.84 -21.20 5.05
C ILE A 143 17.03 -21.61 4.17
N LYS A 144 18.04 -22.29 4.70
CA LYS A 144 19.18 -22.75 3.92
C LYS A 144 18.79 -23.86 2.92
N ASP A 145 17.97 -24.79 3.35
CA ASP A 145 17.47 -25.88 2.49
C ASP A 145 16.64 -25.31 1.36
N PHE A 146 15.71 -24.36 1.67
CA PHE A 146 14.94 -23.64 0.67
C PHE A 146 15.83 -22.87 -0.32
N ALA A 147 16.83 -22.12 0.17
CA ALA A 147 17.74 -21.37 -0.69
C ALA A 147 18.51 -22.30 -1.64
N SER A 148 18.98 -23.45 -1.14
CA SER A 148 19.68 -24.44 -1.94
C SER A 148 18.81 -25.05 -3.04
N GLU A 149 17.54 -25.35 -2.75
CA GLU A 149 16.60 -25.86 -3.75
C GLU A 149 16.18 -24.77 -4.76
N TYR A 150 16.01 -23.51 -4.27
CA TYR A 150 15.73 -22.36 -5.12
C TYR A 150 16.81 -22.12 -6.17
N GLU A 151 18.11 -22.23 -5.79
CA GLU A 151 19.24 -22.06 -6.70
C GLU A 151 19.31 -23.13 -7.80
N LYS A 152 18.71 -24.31 -7.60
CA LYS A 152 18.66 -25.40 -8.58
C LYS A 152 17.54 -25.23 -9.61
N LEU A 153 16.62 -24.27 -9.40
CA LEU A 153 15.50 -24.07 -10.32
C LEU A 153 15.99 -23.56 -11.68
N SER A 154 15.62 -24.28 -12.73
CA SER A 154 15.88 -23.89 -14.11
C SER A 154 14.94 -22.80 -14.63
N ALA A 155 13.76 -22.68 -14.02
CA ALA A 155 12.77 -21.66 -14.31
C ALA A 155 11.98 -21.28 -13.05
N LEU A 156 11.73 -19.99 -12.89
CA LEU A 156 10.97 -19.46 -11.77
C LEU A 156 9.48 -19.40 -12.15
N SER A 157 8.68 -20.26 -11.55
CA SER A 157 7.22 -20.26 -11.66
C SER A 157 6.58 -20.43 -10.28
N ARG A 158 5.28 -20.17 -10.20
CA ARG A 158 4.53 -20.40 -8.96
C ARG A 158 4.58 -21.88 -8.57
N GLU A 159 4.40 -22.76 -9.52
CA GLU A 159 4.39 -24.21 -9.33
C GLU A 159 5.74 -24.73 -8.83
N SER A 160 6.86 -24.22 -9.40
CA SER A 160 8.20 -24.61 -8.96
C SER A 160 8.49 -24.13 -7.53
N LEU A 161 8.04 -22.93 -7.14
CA LEU A 161 8.18 -22.44 -5.78
C LEU A 161 7.31 -23.20 -4.78
N GLU A 162 6.05 -23.49 -5.13
CA GLU A 162 5.16 -24.31 -4.29
C GLU A 162 5.69 -25.72 -4.07
N SER A 163 6.36 -26.30 -5.07
CA SER A 163 7.00 -27.61 -4.95
C SER A 163 8.11 -27.61 -3.89
N ILE A 164 8.97 -26.59 -3.87
CA ILE A 164 10.03 -26.49 -2.86
C ILE A 164 9.45 -26.27 -1.45
N ILE A 165 8.38 -25.49 -1.32
CA ILE A 165 7.78 -25.21 -0.01
C ILE A 165 7.11 -26.45 0.60
N LYS A 166 6.64 -27.38 -0.26
CA LYS A 166 5.95 -28.60 0.17
C LYS A 166 6.89 -29.81 0.38
N SER A 167 8.14 -29.71 -0.07
CA SER A 167 9.18 -30.73 0.14
C SER A 167 9.81 -30.60 1.52
#